data_d668b502692aac0c74ab4c50fa067104
#
_entry.id   d668b502692aac0c74ab4c50fa067104
#
_cell.length_a   1.000
_cell.length_b   1.000
_cell.length_c   1.000
_cell.angle_alpha   90.00
_cell.angle_beta   90.00
_cell.angle_gamma   90.00
#
_symmetry.space_group_name_H-M   'P 1'
#
loop_
_entity.id
_entity.type
_entity.pdbx_description
1 polymer ?
#
loop_
_entity_poly.entity_id
_entity_poly.type
_entity_poly.pdbx_seq_one_letter_code
_entity_poly.pdbx_strand_id
1 'polypeptide(L)'
;MNKPQKKGESESIVRKSTSFKTGDNIKYAYATGTKLTFIQKGALMEKKAFQDYYPDDLSHCYGCGRLNEHGLKIKSYWDGEESVCIHQPDPRYMAIPGMAYGGLIASLIDCHSTGTAAAAKYRAENREMDTMPPIRFLTASLHVNYLLPTPLNGPIEIRGTVKEIKGRKVVIESRLIAGGKICATGEVVAVQVPEKLMPANV
;
A
#
# COMPACT_ATOMS: atom_id res chain seq x y z
N MET A 1 7.33 -4.00 -58.88
CA MET A 1 7.08 -2.70 -58.22
C MET A 1 6.76 -2.96 -56.74
N ASN A 2 7.78 -2.87 -55.91
CA ASN A 2 7.67 -3.12 -54.45
C ASN A 2 7.34 -1.79 -53.77
N LYS A 3 6.23 -1.76 -52.98
CA LYS A 3 5.93 -0.65 -52.10
C LYS A 3 6.69 -0.85 -50.77
N PRO A 4 7.30 0.17 -50.19
CA PRO A 4 8.00 0.06 -48.91
C PRO A 4 6.99 0.03 -47.76
N GLN A 5 7.24 -0.90 -46.81
CA GLN A 5 6.56 -0.97 -45.50
C GLN A 5 6.96 0.25 -44.66
N LYS A 6 5.96 0.98 -44.15
CA LYS A 6 6.13 2.01 -43.12
C LYS A 6 6.53 1.37 -41.82
N LYS A 7 7.69 1.76 -41.28
CA LYS A 7 8.11 1.51 -39.90
C LYS A 7 7.08 2.16 -38.97
N GLY A 8 6.53 1.34 -38.04
CA GLY A 8 5.66 1.83 -37.00
C GLY A 8 6.45 2.73 -36.01
N GLU A 9 6.00 3.93 -35.87
CA GLU A 9 6.40 4.84 -34.81
C GLU A 9 5.89 4.26 -33.48
N SER A 10 6.80 4.04 -32.56
CA SER A 10 6.46 3.70 -31.17
C SER A 10 5.88 4.95 -30.51
N GLU A 11 4.57 5.01 -30.37
CA GLU A 11 3.92 6.01 -29.54
C GLU A 11 4.41 5.85 -28.09
N SER A 12 5.18 6.82 -27.65
CA SER A 12 5.53 6.99 -26.25
C SER A 12 4.26 7.31 -25.46
N ILE A 13 3.77 6.36 -24.67
CA ILE A 13 2.67 6.58 -23.73
C ILE A 13 3.15 7.57 -22.68
N VAL A 14 2.87 8.84 -22.87
CA VAL A 14 3.00 9.87 -21.83
C VAL A 14 1.94 9.60 -20.78
N ARG A 15 2.32 8.88 -19.72
CA ARG A 15 1.44 8.66 -18.57
C ARG A 15 1.29 9.99 -17.81
N LYS A 16 0.06 10.53 -17.81
CA LYS A 16 -0.30 11.76 -17.09
C LYS A 16 -0.03 11.58 -15.60
N SER A 17 0.84 12.43 -15.04
CA SER A 17 1.03 12.56 -13.60
C SER A 17 -0.17 13.26 -13.00
N THR A 18 -0.85 12.64 -12.04
CA THR A 18 -1.94 13.26 -11.29
C THR A 18 -1.38 13.70 -9.95
N SER A 19 -1.44 15.00 -9.65
CA SER A 19 -1.02 15.55 -8.36
C SER A 19 -2.23 15.69 -7.46
N PHE A 20 -2.14 15.23 -6.22
CA PHE A 20 -3.14 15.42 -5.17
C PHE A 20 -2.57 16.36 -4.09
N LYS A 21 -3.43 17.28 -3.61
CA LYS A 21 -3.14 18.07 -2.40
C LYS A 21 -3.70 17.32 -1.20
N THR A 22 -2.82 16.93 -0.29
CA THR A 22 -3.22 16.50 1.04
C THR A 22 -2.60 17.44 2.04
N GLY A 23 -3.30 17.86 3.09
CA GLY A 23 -2.88 18.67 4.23
C GLY A 23 -1.62 19.53 4.05
N ASP A 24 -1.45 20.54 4.76
CA ASP A 24 -0.65 21.75 4.54
C ASP A 24 0.77 21.70 3.97
N ASN A 25 1.38 20.56 3.62
CA ASN A 25 2.78 20.55 3.14
C ASN A 25 3.26 19.42 2.24
N ILE A 26 2.41 18.53 1.73
CA ILE A 26 2.88 17.40 0.91
C ILE A 26 2.15 17.34 -0.44
N LYS A 27 2.93 17.44 -1.55
CA LYS A 27 2.45 17.17 -2.91
C LYS A 27 2.93 15.77 -3.30
N TYR A 28 1.99 14.91 -3.69
CA TYR A 28 2.33 13.59 -4.24
C TYR A 28 2.45 13.69 -5.75
N ALA A 29 3.54 13.18 -6.31
CA ALA A 29 3.70 13.02 -7.74
C ALA A 29 3.80 11.51 -8.06
N TYR A 30 2.95 11.02 -8.96
CA TYR A 30 3.06 9.67 -9.49
C TYR A 30 4.17 9.61 -10.52
N ALA A 31 5.19 8.79 -10.25
CA ALA A 31 6.09 8.33 -11.30
C ALA A 31 5.64 6.94 -11.78
N THR A 32 5.80 6.65 -13.04
CA THR A 32 5.52 5.37 -13.69
C THR A 32 6.34 4.26 -13.04
N GLY A 33 5.66 3.38 -12.28
CA GLY A 33 6.30 2.31 -11.52
C GLY A 33 5.88 2.36 -10.04
N THR A 34 6.22 1.37 -9.28
CA THR A 34 5.82 1.13 -7.88
C THR A 34 6.44 2.09 -6.85
N LYS A 35 6.93 3.25 -7.25
CA LYS A 35 7.61 4.20 -6.36
C LYS A 35 6.77 5.46 -6.17
N LEU A 36 6.46 5.78 -4.92
CA LEU A 36 5.87 7.04 -4.50
C LEU A 36 6.98 8.06 -4.24
N THR A 37 6.94 9.16 -4.96
CA THR A 37 7.85 10.28 -4.75
C THR A 37 7.13 11.36 -3.95
N PHE A 38 7.65 11.71 -2.81
CA PHE A 38 7.14 12.78 -1.96
C PHE A 38 7.90 14.07 -2.25
N ILE A 39 7.20 15.17 -2.43
CA ILE A 39 7.80 16.50 -2.53
C ILE A 39 7.61 17.20 -1.18
N GLN A 40 8.67 17.25 -0.38
CA GLN A 40 8.69 17.99 0.87
C GLN A 40 9.68 19.17 0.72
N LYS A 41 9.19 20.41 0.92
CA LYS A 41 10.01 21.64 0.79
C LYS A 41 10.81 21.76 -0.51
N GLY A 42 10.24 21.30 -1.65
CA GLY A 42 10.87 21.41 -2.96
C GLY A 42 11.92 20.35 -3.29
N ALA A 43 12.20 19.40 -2.39
CA ALA A 43 13.10 18.28 -2.67
C ALA A 43 12.32 17.00 -2.96
N LEU A 44 12.70 16.28 -4.03
CA LEU A 44 12.24 14.93 -4.31
C LEU A 44 12.92 13.97 -3.33
N MET A 45 12.15 13.37 -2.43
CA MET A 45 12.65 12.32 -1.55
C MET A 45 12.03 10.99 -1.90
N GLU A 46 12.85 10.03 -2.32
CA GLU A 46 12.43 8.66 -2.54
C GLU A 46 12.38 7.93 -1.19
N LYS A 47 11.18 7.70 -0.66
CA LYS A 47 11.01 6.94 0.59
C LYS A 47 10.86 5.45 0.26
N LYS A 48 11.57 4.60 1.00
CA LYS A 48 11.42 3.15 0.94
C LYS A 48 10.09 2.76 1.61
N ALA A 49 9.27 1.93 0.96
CA ALA A 49 8.02 1.46 1.53
C ALA A 49 8.27 0.47 2.68
N PHE A 50 7.32 0.33 3.61
CA PHE A 50 7.41 -0.66 4.70
C PHE A 50 7.67 -2.07 4.17
N GLN A 51 7.00 -2.45 3.08
CA GLN A 51 7.11 -3.76 2.46
C GLN A 51 8.44 -4.01 1.74
N ASP A 52 9.22 -2.98 1.45
CA ASP A 52 10.53 -3.10 0.81
C ASP A 52 11.65 -3.46 1.80
N TYR A 53 11.34 -3.41 3.10
CA TYR A 53 12.25 -3.86 4.16
C TYR A 53 12.09 -5.36 4.49
N TYR A 54 11.04 -6.01 3.96
CA TYR A 54 10.83 -7.43 4.27
C TYR A 54 11.89 -8.30 3.63
N PRO A 55 12.46 -9.28 4.36
CA PRO A 55 13.30 -10.32 3.78
C PRO A 55 12.60 -11.06 2.63
N ASP A 56 13.37 -11.65 1.74
CA ASP A 56 12.85 -12.32 0.54
C ASP A 56 11.81 -13.40 0.89
N ASP A 57 12.12 -14.24 1.87
CA ASP A 57 11.25 -15.34 2.34
C ASP A 57 9.90 -14.85 2.89
N LEU A 58 9.82 -13.58 3.29
CA LEU A 58 8.59 -12.93 3.78
C LEU A 58 7.95 -11.99 2.75
N SER A 59 8.39 -12.04 1.48
CA SER A 59 7.98 -11.11 0.43
C SER A 59 7.08 -11.72 -0.66
N HIS A 60 6.35 -12.82 -0.35
CA HIS A 60 5.49 -13.54 -1.29
C HIS A 60 3.99 -13.33 -1.06
N CYS A 61 3.59 -12.48 -0.13
CA CYS A 61 2.18 -12.17 0.13
C CYS A 61 1.48 -11.69 -1.15
N TYR A 62 0.26 -12.21 -1.42
CA TYR A 62 -0.54 -11.78 -2.57
C TYR A 62 -0.84 -10.26 -2.55
N GLY A 63 -1.16 -9.68 -1.39
CA GLY A 63 -1.45 -8.25 -1.30
C GLY A 63 -0.20 -7.37 -1.43
N CYS A 64 0.85 -7.64 -0.67
CA CYS A 64 1.97 -6.71 -0.53
C CYS A 64 3.35 -7.28 -0.88
N GLY A 65 3.45 -8.55 -1.23
CA GLY A 65 4.73 -9.21 -1.52
C GLY A 65 5.40 -8.71 -2.78
N ARG A 66 6.63 -8.17 -2.67
CA ARG A 66 7.38 -7.67 -3.82
C ARG A 66 7.79 -8.78 -4.79
N LEU A 67 7.92 -10.02 -4.32
CA LEU A 67 8.31 -11.20 -5.12
C LEU A 67 7.10 -12.00 -5.67
N ASN A 68 5.87 -11.66 -5.30
CA ASN A 68 4.69 -12.30 -5.88
C ASN A 68 4.32 -11.62 -7.20
N GLU A 69 4.60 -12.21 -8.34
CA GLU A 69 4.36 -11.63 -9.66
C GLU A 69 2.89 -11.26 -9.92
N HIS A 70 1.96 -12.01 -9.34
CA HIS A 70 0.52 -11.80 -9.49
C HIS A 70 -0.10 -10.95 -8.38
N GLY A 71 0.72 -10.48 -7.44
CA GLY A 71 0.26 -9.74 -6.27
C GLY A 71 -0.12 -8.29 -6.56
N LEU A 72 -0.86 -7.69 -5.63
CA LEU A 72 -1.32 -6.31 -5.71
C LEU A 72 -0.20 -5.28 -5.53
N LYS A 73 0.97 -5.69 -5.03
CA LYS A 73 2.14 -4.82 -4.81
C LYS A 73 1.86 -3.61 -3.92
N ILE A 74 1.06 -3.80 -2.89
CA ILE A 74 0.70 -2.73 -1.94
C ILE A 74 1.96 -2.18 -1.28
N LYS A 75 2.10 -0.86 -1.28
CA LYS A 75 3.22 -0.12 -0.69
C LYS A 75 2.70 0.92 0.28
N SER A 76 3.20 0.88 1.51
CA SER A 76 2.78 1.76 2.59
C SER A 76 3.96 2.59 3.11
N TYR A 77 3.68 3.81 3.53
CA TYR A 77 4.68 4.80 3.94
C TYR A 77 4.16 5.57 5.14
N TRP A 78 5.06 6.18 5.93
CA TRP A 78 4.66 7.16 6.92
C TRP A 78 4.38 8.53 6.28
N ASP A 79 3.27 9.14 6.67
CA ASP A 79 2.88 10.52 6.40
C ASP A 79 2.52 11.18 7.74
N GLY A 80 3.53 11.72 8.42
CA GLY A 80 3.40 12.16 9.82
C GLY A 80 3.10 10.99 10.75
N GLU A 81 2.01 11.08 11.48
CA GLU A 81 1.54 10.06 12.43
C GLU A 81 0.62 9.01 11.77
N GLU A 82 0.18 9.24 10.54
CA GLU A 82 -0.59 8.29 9.77
C GLU A 82 0.31 7.51 8.81
N SER A 83 -0.10 6.29 8.49
CA SER A 83 0.42 5.59 7.32
C SER A 83 -0.43 5.88 6.09
N VAL A 84 0.18 5.85 4.91
CA VAL A 84 -0.51 6.05 3.64
C VAL A 84 -0.10 5.00 2.63
N CYS A 85 -1.07 4.50 1.88
CA CYS A 85 -0.88 3.71 0.67
C CYS A 85 -1.69 4.34 -0.45
N ILE A 86 -1.09 4.44 -1.64
CA ILE A 86 -1.82 4.85 -2.84
C ILE A 86 -1.70 3.71 -3.84
N HIS A 87 -2.82 3.15 -4.20
CA HIS A 87 -2.92 2.00 -5.09
C HIS A 87 -3.66 2.38 -6.36
N GLN A 88 -3.06 2.09 -7.53
CA GLN A 88 -3.74 2.21 -8.81
C GLN A 88 -4.38 0.85 -9.12
N PRO A 89 -5.71 0.72 -9.02
CA PRO A 89 -6.35 -0.57 -9.25
C PRO A 89 -6.31 -0.96 -10.73
N ASP A 90 -6.14 -2.26 -10.97
CA ASP A 90 -6.31 -2.85 -12.29
C ASP A 90 -7.82 -2.98 -12.60
N PRO A 91 -8.28 -2.67 -13.83
CA PRO A 91 -9.68 -2.83 -14.22
C PRO A 91 -10.25 -4.24 -14.02
N ARG A 92 -9.41 -5.27 -13.93
CA ARG A 92 -9.82 -6.66 -13.65
C ARG A 92 -10.46 -6.83 -12.26
N TYR A 93 -10.20 -5.93 -11.32
CA TYR A 93 -10.77 -5.97 -9.97
C TYR A 93 -12.15 -5.29 -9.90
N MET A 94 -12.97 -5.53 -10.89
CA MET A 94 -14.28 -4.93 -11.05
C MET A 94 -15.38 -5.86 -10.50
N ALA A 95 -16.32 -5.29 -9.73
CA ALA A 95 -17.56 -5.97 -9.35
C ALA A 95 -18.68 -5.70 -10.37
N ILE A 96 -18.99 -4.41 -10.53
CA ILE A 96 -19.90 -3.91 -11.56
C ILE A 96 -19.16 -2.82 -12.35
N PRO A 97 -19.60 -2.46 -13.58
CA PRO A 97 -18.88 -1.54 -14.42
C PRO A 97 -18.40 -0.28 -13.69
N GLY A 98 -17.07 -0.10 -13.65
CA GLY A 98 -16.41 1.05 -13.05
C GLY A 98 -16.23 1.03 -11.53
N MET A 99 -16.68 -0.03 -10.82
CA MET A 99 -16.58 -0.13 -9.36
C MET A 99 -15.73 -1.32 -8.91
N ALA A 100 -14.90 -1.09 -7.90
CA ALA A 100 -14.05 -2.11 -7.29
C ALA A 100 -14.87 -3.17 -6.58
N TYR A 101 -14.45 -4.44 -6.67
CA TYR A 101 -15.05 -5.48 -5.85
C TYR A 101 -14.58 -5.42 -4.39
N GLY A 102 -15.47 -5.84 -3.47
CA GLY A 102 -15.23 -5.72 -2.03
C GLY A 102 -13.98 -6.45 -1.53
N GLY A 103 -13.61 -7.57 -2.16
CA GLY A 103 -12.40 -8.31 -1.82
C GLY A 103 -11.11 -7.53 -2.08
N LEU A 104 -11.03 -6.71 -3.14
CA LEU A 104 -9.90 -5.80 -3.35
C LEU A 104 -9.81 -4.80 -2.19
N ILE A 105 -10.94 -4.17 -1.83
CA ILE A 105 -11.01 -3.19 -0.75
C ILE A 105 -10.52 -3.80 0.56
N ALA A 106 -11.00 -5.00 0.91
CA ALA A 106 -10.56 -5.74 2.08
C ALA A 106 -9.06 -6.05 2.04
N SER A 107 -8.54 -6.54 0.89
CA SER A 107 -7.11 -6.85 0.72
C SER A 107 -6.21 -5.62 0.86
N LEU A 108 -6.66 -4.46 0.35
CA LEU A 108 -5.94 -3.20 0.48
C LEU A 108 -5.85 -2.77 1.95
N ILE A 109 -6.98 -2.79 2.67
CA ILE A 109 -7.04 -2.43 4.10
C ILE A 109 -6.20 -3.41 4.93
N ASP A 110 -6.31 -4.72 4.68
CA ASP A 110 -5.59 -5.76 5.40
C ASP A 110 -4.07 -5.58 5.30
N CYS A 111 -3.53 -5.61 4.10
CA CYS A 111 -2.08 -5.53 3.89
C CYS A 111 -1.48 -4.17 4.24
N HIS A 112 -2.23 -3.07 4.05
CA HIS A 112 -1.82 -1.76 4.51
C HIS A 112 -1.72 -1.73 6.05
N SER A 113 -2.73 -2.26 6.75
CA SER A 113 -2.79 -2.25 8.20
C SER A 113 -1.74 -3.15 8.86
N THR A 114 -1.50 -4.36 8.32
CA THR A 114 -0.44 -5.24 8.83
C THR A 114 0.95 -4.67 8.61
N GLY A 115 1.19 -4.00 7.47
CA GLY A 115 2.41 -3.24 7.19
C GLY A 115 2.61 -2.08 8.16
N THR A 116 1.53 -1.33 8.43
CA THR A 116 1.52 -0.23 9.41
C THR A 116 1.80 -0.75 10.82
N ALA A 117 1.20 -1.89 11.21
CA ALA A 117 1.43 -2.50 12.52
C ALA A 117 2.91 -2.88 12.72
N ALA A 118 3.57 -3.45 11.68
CA ALA A 118 4.99 -3.76 11.73
C ALA A 118 5.83 -2.47 11.87
N ALA A 119 5.58 -1.47 11.04
CA ALA A 119 6.31 -0.20 11.09
C ALA A 119 6.12 0.54 12.42
N ALA A 120 4.89 0.51 12.98
CA ALA A 120 4.59 1.09 14.30
C ALA A 120 5.31 0.37 15.43
N LYS A 121 5.42 -0.96 15.35
CA LYS A 121 6.15 -1.76 16.34
C LYS A 121 7.65 -1.46 16.31
N TYR A 122 8.26 -1.34 15.13
CA TYR A 122 9.65 -0.89 15.01
C TYR A 122 9.86 0.49 15.64
N ARG A 123 8.98 1.46 15.36
CA ARG A 123 9.03 2.79 16.00
C ARG A 123 8.93 2.70 17.53
N ALA A 124 8.00 1.90 18.04
CA ALA A 124 7.78 1.75 19.49
C ALA A 124 8.99 1.09 20.20
N GLU A 125 9.78 0.30 19.48
CA GLU A 125 11.01 -0.32 19.98
C GLU A 125 12.27 0.48 19.68
N ASN A 126 12.15 1.70 19.08
CA ASN A 126 13.26 2.53 18.60
C ASN A 126 14.22 1.73 17.70
N ARG A 127 13.67 0.92 16.79
CA ARG A 127 14.39 0.08 15.84
C ARG A 127 14.15 0.56 14.41
N GLU A 128 15.19 0.49 13.59
CA GLU A 128 15.04 0.66 12.13
C GLU A 128 14.42 -0.60 11.51
N MET A 129 13.70 -0.42 10.39
CA MET A 129 12.93 -1.50 9.77
C MET A 129 13.78 -2.58 9.08
N ASP A 130 15.07 -2.37 8.91
CA ASP A 130 16.05 -3.32 8.35
C ASP A 130 16.82 -4.09 9.44
N THR A 131 16.48 -3.89 10.73
CA THR A 131 17.14 -4.59 11.84
C THR A 131 16.56 -5.99 12.05
N MET A 132 17.43 -6.90 12.49
CA MET A 132 17.05 -8.28 12.83
C MET A 132 16.75 -8.45 14.34
N PRO A 133 15.91 -9.40 14.75
CA PRO A 133 15.02 -10.21 13.91
C PRO A 133 13.90 -9.37 13.29
N PRO A 134 13.37 -9.75 12.10
CA PRO A 134 12.34 -8.98 11.43
C PRO A 134 11.01 -9.04 12.20
N ILE A 135 10.29 -7.92 12.24
CA ILE A 135 8.96 -7.85 12.85
C ILE A 135 7.91 -8.04 11.76
N ARG A 136 7.10 -9.09 11.91
CA ARG A 136 5.99 -9.41 11.00
C ARG A 136 4.69 -9.58 11.76
N PHE A 137 3.61 -9.21 11.11
CA PHE A 137 2.25 -9.32 11.65
C PHE A 137 1.37 -10.15 10.73
N LEU A 138 0.45 -10.89 11.33
CA LEU A 138 -0.66 -11.54 10.67
C LEU A 138 -1.98 -10.93 11.18
N THR A 139 -2.97 -10.94 10.33
CA THR A 139 -4.32 -10.47 10.66
C THR A 139 -5.02 -11.49 11.53
N ALA A 140 -5.41 -11.06 12.72
CA ALA A 140 -6.25 -11.86 13.62
C ALA A 140 -7.74 -11.53 13.45
N SER A 141 -8.05 -10.26 13.14
CA SER A 141 -9.40 -9.82 12.82
C SER A 141 -9.36 -8.69 11.80
N LEU A 142 -10.26 -8.75 10.84
CA LEU A 142 -10.48 -7.71 9.84
C LEU A 142 -11.97 -7.37 9.82
N HIS A 143 -12.30 -6.16 10.19
CA HIS A 143 -13.65 -5.62 10.06
C HIS A 143 -13.66 -4.49 9.03
N VAL A 144 -14.52 -4.58 8.00
CA VAL A 144 -14.64 -3.60 6.94
C VAL A 144 -16.08 -3.11 6.83
N ASN A 145 -16.27 -1.80 6.90
CA ASN A 145 -17.53 -1.15 6.61
C ASN A 145 -17.45 -0.52 5.22
N TYR A 146 -18.30 -0.98 4.30
CA TYR A 146 -18.45 -0.44 2.96
C TYR A 146 -19.47 0.69 2.99
N LEU A 147 -19.02 1.93 2.83
CA LEU A 147 -19.86 3.13 2.98
C LEU A 147 -20.40 3.62 1.64
N LEU A 148 -19.56 3.57 0.59
CA LEU A 148 -19.88 4.01 -0.76
C LEU A 148 -19.27 3.07 -1.80
N PRO A 149 -19.85 2.95 -3.01
CA PRO A 149 -19.19 2.29 -4.12
C PRO A 149 -17.83 2.93 -4.39
N THR A 150 -16.79 2.10 -4.55
CA THR A 150 -15.40 2.57 -4.75
C THR A 150 -15.09 2.60 -6.24
N PRO A 151 -14.87 3.80 -6.86
CA PRO A 151 -14.56 3.90 -8.27
C PRO A 151 -13.18 3.29 -8.61
N LEU A 152 -13.10 2.63 -9.80
CA LEU A 152 -11.85 2.08 -10.36
C LEU A 152 -11.11 3.04 -11.30
N ASN A 153 -11.72 4.17 -11.68
CA ASN A 153 -11.18 5.09 -12.69
C ASN A 153 -10.08 6.03 -12.17
N GLY A 154 -9.63 5.84 -10.94
CA GLY A 154 -8.57 6.63 -10.32
C GLY A 154 -7.87 5.87 -9.21
N PRO A 155 -6.88 6.50 -8.57
CA PRO A 155 -6.18 5.90 -7.44
C PRO A 155 -7.09 5.74 -6.24
N ILE A 156 -6.82 4.69 -5.48
CA ILE A 156 -7.39 4.42 -4.16
C ILE A 156 -6.32 4.78 -3.13
N GLU A 157 -6.66 5.69 -2.22
CA GLU A 157 -5.80 6.06 -1.08
C GLU A 157 -6.29 5.33 0.17
N ILE A 158 -5.38 4.73 0.93
CA ILE A 158 -5.66 4.15 2.24
C ILE A 158 -4.82 4.90 3.27
N ARG A 159 -5.46 5.35 4.33
CA ARG A 159 -4.80 5.94 5.50
C ARG A 159 -5.04 5.09 6.72
N GLY A 160 -3.98 4.82 7.47
CA GLY A 160 -4.02 4.03 8.69
C GLY A 160 -3.54 4.81 9.90
N THR A 161 -4.26 4.67 11.00
CA THR A 161 -3.91 5.24 12.30
C THR A 161 -3.74 4.11 13.31
N VAL A 162 -2.67 4.17 14.09
CA VAL A 162 -2.44 3.22 15.19
C VAL A 162 -3.36 3.56 16.35
N LYS A 163 -4.31 2.69 16.65
CA LYS A 163 -5.24 2.84 17.77
C LYS A 163 -4.67 2.31 19.09
N GLU A 164 -4.00 1.15 19.03
CA GLU A 164 -3.47 0.47 20.21
C GLU A 164 -2.22 -0.34 19.85
N ILE A 165 -1.22 -0.33 20.73
CA ILE A 165 -0.12 -1.30 20.76
C ILE A 165 -0.10 -1.94 22.14
N LYS A 166 -0.35 -3.25 22.24
CA LYS A 166 -0.34 -3.99 23.50
C LYS A 166 0.36 -5.34 23.34
N GLY A 167 1.59 -5.42 23.83
CA GLY A 167 2.41 -6.62 23.67
C GLY A 167 2.63 -6.96 22.19
N ARG A 168 2.11 -8.10 21.76
CA ARG A 168 2.15 -8.58 20.37
C ARG A 168 0.95 -8.14 19.52
N LYS A 169 -0.04 -7.51 20.11
CA LYS A 169 -1.25 -7.02 19.42
C LYS A 169 -1.07 -5.56 19.02
N VAL A 170 -1.44 -5.24 17.79
CA VAL A 170 -1.59 -3.87 17.29
C VAL A 170 -2.96 -3.74 16.63
N VAL A 171 -3.67 -2.66 16.93
CA VAL A 171 -4.96 -2.33 16.31
C VAL A 171 -4.77 -1.11 15.42
N ILE A 172 -5.17 -1.26 14.16
CA ILE A 172 -5.11 -0.20 13.15
C ILE A 172 -6.52 0.14 12.72
N GLU A 173 -6.85 1.43 12.73
CA GLU A 173 -8.03 1.96 12.07
C GLU A 173 -7.64 2.54 10.72
N SER A 174 -8.38 2.20 9.67
CA SER A 174 -8.08 2.60 8.30
C SER A 174 -9.27 3.25 7.63
N ARG A 175 -8.97 4.23 6.75
CA ARG A 175 -9.93 4.86 5.85
C ARG A 175 -9.47 4.61 4.42
N LEU A 176 -10.39 4.14 3.58
CA LEU A 176 -10.15 3.98 2.15
C LEU A 176 -10.88 5.09 1.39
N ILE A 177 -10.15 5.84 0.60
CA ILE A 177 -10.60 7.04 -0.08
C ILE A 177 -10.44 6.85 -1.59
N ALA A 178 -11.51 7.10 -2.34
CA ALA A 178 -11.50 7.12 -3.79
C ALA A 178 -12.39 8.25 -4.32
N GLY A 179 -11.96 8.93 -5.38
CA GLY A 179 -12.68 10.09 -5.91
C GLY A 179 -12.90 11.20 -4.85
N GLY A 180 -12.00 11.36 -3.90
CA GLY A 180 -12.08 12.34 -2.81
C GLY A 180 -13.09 12.03 -1.72
N LYS A 181 -13.68 10.81 -1.68
CA LYS A 181 -14.68 10.39 -0.69
C LYS A 181 -14.20 9.16 0.08
N ILE A 182 -14.54 9.07 1.36
CA ILE A 182 -14.32 7.85 2.15
C ILE A 182 -15.33 6.81 1.67
N CYS A 183 -14.84 5.76 1.01
CA CYS A 183 -15.65 4.69 0.45
C CYS A 183 -15.74 3.49 1.39
N ALA A 184 -14.73 3.27 2.22
CA ALA A 184 -14.75 2.23 3.25
C ALA A 184 -13.93 2.66 4.47
N THR A 185 -14.24 2.04 5.61
CA THR A 185 -13.40 2.08 6.81
C THR A 185 -13.07 0.67 7.23
N GLY A 186 -11.95 0.49 7.93
CA GLY A 186 -11.55 -0.80 8.45
C GLY A 186 -10.95 -0.71 9.84
N GLU A 187 -11.17 -1.74 10.66
CA GLU A 187 -10.41 -2.00 11.87
C GLU A 187 -9.72 -3.35 11.71
N VAL A 188 -8.40 -3.35 11.90
CA VAL A 188 -7.58 -4.56 11.80
C VAL A 188 -6.90 -4.80 13.13
N VAL A 189 -7.14 -5.98 13.70
CA VAL A 189 -6.35 -6.49 14.81
C VAL A 189 -5.23 -7.33 14.22
N ALA A 190 -4.01 -6.84 14.29
CA ALA A 190 -2.82 -7.52 13.83
C ALA A 190 -2.06 -8.12 15.02
N VAL A 191 -1.51 -9.32 14.85
CA VAL A 191 -0.73 -10.02 15.89
C VAL A 191 0.66 -10.34 15.35
N GLN A 192 1.68 -9.93 16.11
CA GLN A 192 3.08 -10.18 15.79
C GLN A 192 3.37 -11.67 15.74
N VAL A 193 3.96 -12.13 14.64
CA VAL A 193 4.43 -13.51 14.48
C VAL A 193 5.55 -13.78 15.47
N PRO A 194 5.48 -14.85 16.30
CA PRO A 194 6.60 -15.24 17.14
C PRO A 194 7.82 -15.59 16.29
N GLU A 195 9.00 -15.22 16.76
CA GLU A 195 10.28 -15.49 16.07
C GLU A 195 10.44 -16.97 15.71
N LYS A 196 10.06 -17.88 16.63
CA LYS A 196 10.10 -19.34 16.41
C LYS A 196 9.22 -19.86 15.26
N LEU A 197 8.29 -19.04 14.76
CA LEU A 197 7.42 -19.35 13.62
C LEU A 197 7.85 -18.64 12.34
N MET A 198 8.94 -17.87 12.39
CA MET A 198 9.56 -17.30 11.21
C MET A 198 10.35 -18.37 10.45
N PRO A 199 10.49 -18.24 9.12
CA PRO A 199 11.38 -19.12 8.35
C PRO A 199 12.80 -19.11 8.93
N ALA A 200 13.45 -20.28 8.95
CA ALA A 200 14.78 -20.44 9.58
C ALA A 200 15.92 -19.64 8.90
N ASN A 201 15.66 -19.08 7.72
CA ASN A 201 16.64 -18.34 6.90
C ASN A 201 16.37 -16.82 6.91
N VAL A 202 15.57 -16.34 7.85
CA VAL A 202 15.28 -14.91 8.00
C VAL A 202 16.16 -14.28 9.07
#